data_981ad6aefafab190d6e3d704408d0f11
#
_entry.id   981ad6aefafab190d6e3d704408d0f11
#
_cell.length_a   1.000
_cell.length_b   1.000
_cell.length_c   1.000
_cell.angle_alpha   90.00
_cell.angle_beta   90.00
_cell.angle_gamma   90.00
#
_symmetry.space_group_name_H-M   'P 1'
#
loop_
_entity.id
_entity.type
_entity.pdbx_description
1 polymer ?
#
loop_
_entity_poly.entity_id
_entity_poly.type
_entity_poly.pdbx_seq_one_letter_code
_entity_poly.pdbx_strand_id
1 'polypeptide(L)'
;MKIIITGSESFIGKELISQLKTLDYDIIGFDSASPTDPDYEFHQIDIRDPEIYKFIPNDADVLIHLAALSRDSDCKKKPIECFDVNVMGTLNLIKSASVKNVKQFIFASSEWVYDKFIDSEEKNEESIINIENHFSEYALSKLVSESNLRQQYNHGFCDVTILRFGIIYGPRKFNWSAVESIFSQVKNQNQITVGSLKTGRRFVHVSDITRGIVDSFGLKGFNIINLTGNQIMTLKDIIDLSQQILNKKIQVLESNPEQINIRNPSNFKAKQIIGWEPKIDLKSGLESLIPYV
;
A
#
# COMPACT_ATOMS: atom_id res chain seq x y z
N MET A 1 12.66 -7.01 -18.73
CA MET A 1 11.17 -6.99 -18.61
C MET A 1 10.72 -5.56 -18.83
N LYS A 2 9.55 -5.40 -19.49
CA LYS A 2 8.89 -4.08 -19.63
C LYS A 2 7.86 -3.92 -18.51
N ILE A 3 8.09 -2.98 -17.63
CA ILE A 3 7.28 -2.76 -16.42
C ILE A 3 6.64 -1.38 -16.48
N ILE A 4 5.32 -1.35 -16.34
CA ILE A 4 4.54 -0.11 -16.26
C ILE A 4 4.14 0.11 -14.80
N ILE A 5 4.30 1.34 -14.33
CA ILE A 5 3.96 1.73 -12.96
C ILE A 5 3.06 2.96 -12.99
N THR A 6 1.82 2.84 -12.56
CA THR A 6 0.98 4.01 -12.31
C THR A 6 1.14 4.46 -10.85
N GLY A 7 1.13 5.76 -10.61
CA GLY A 7 1.49 6.30 -9.30
C GLY A 7 3.01 6.25 -9.06
N SER A 8 3.80 6.40 -10.11
CA SER A 8 5.27 6.31 -10.08
C SER A 8 5.93 7.36 -9.17
N GLU A 9 5.30 8.54 -8.98
CA GLU A 9 5.75 9.59 -8.08
C GLU A 9 5.22 9.45 -6.65
N SER A 10 4.41 8.42 -6.38
CA SER A 10 3.95 8.13 -5.02
C SER A 10 5.08 7.61 -4.12
N PHE A 11 4.84 7.54 -2.82
CA PHE A 11 5.79 7.01 -1.84
C PHE A 11 6.29 5.60 -2.19
N ILE A 12 5.35 4.70 -2.54
CA ILE A 12 5.69 3.32 -2.93
C ILE A 12 6.31 3.31 -4.32
N GLY A 13 5.80 4.13 -5.26
CA GLY A 13 6.28 4.19 -6.64
C GLY A 13 7.77 4.56 -6.72
N LYS A 14 8.19 5.58 -5.99
CA LYS A 14 9.60 6.01 -5.94
C LYS A 14 10.52 4.94 -5.38
N GLU A 15 10.14 4.32 -4.28
CA GLU A 15 10.91 3.23 -3.68
C GLU A 15 11.00 2.02 -4.62
N LEU A 16 9.88 1.67 -5.27
CA LEU A 16 9.83 0.58 -6.24
C LEU A 16 10.74 0.84 -7.43
N ILE A 17 10.67 2.04 -8.02
CA ILE A 17 11.52 2.43 -9.14
C ILE A 17 13.00 2.37 -8.74
N SER A 18 13.35 2.89 -7.56
CA SER A 18 14.72 2.80 -7.04
C SER A 18 15.22 1.36 -6.96
N GLN A 19 14.38 0.44 -6.52
CA GLN A 19 14.72 -0.98 -6.47
C GLN A 19 14.81 -1.61 -7.87
N LEU A 20 13.86 -1.33 -8.77
CA LEU A 20 13.82 -1.91 -10.11
C LEU A 20 15.00 -1.48 -10.99
N LYS A 21 15.51 -0.26 -10.82
CA LYS A 21 16.71 0.22 -11.51
C LYS A 21 17.94 -0.63 -11.25
N THR A 22 18.02 -1.27 -10.09
CA THR A 22 19.13 -2.20 -9.78
C THR A 22 19.02 -3.53 -10.53
N LEU A 23 17.86 -3.81 -11.14
CA LEU A 23 17.54 -5.08 -11.80
C LEU A 23 17.52 -5.01 -13.33
N ASP A 24 17.92 -3.86 -13.92
CA ASP A 24 18.00 -3.63 -15.39
C ASP A 24 16.68 -3.93 -16.13
N TYR A 25 15.56 -3.35 -15.64
CA TYR A 25 14.25 -3.44 -16.27
C TYR A 25 13.89 -2.16 -17.02
N ASP A 26 13.17 -2.31 -18.14
CA ASP A 26 12.56 -1.20 -18.86
C ASP A 26 11.37 -0.66 -18.07
N ILE A 27 11.49 0.52 -17.48
CA ILE A 27 10.48 1.12 -16.62
C ILE A 27 9.77 2.24 -17.35
N ILE A 28 8.43 2.22 -17.34
CA ILE A 28 7.57 3.29 -17.82
C ILE A 28 6.68 3.74 -16.65
N GLY A 29 6.85 4.97 -16.20
CA GLY A 29 6.09 5.55 -15.11
C GLY A 29 4.94 6.44 -15.59
N PHE A 30 3.78 6.30 -14.96
CA PHE A 30 2.61 7.17 -15.14
C PHE A 30 2.25 7.82 -13.81
N ASP A 31 2.10 9.13 -13.80
CA ASP A 31 1.59 9.87 -12.65
C ASP A 31 0.89 11.15 -13.10
N SER A 32 -0.05 11.65 -12.33
CA SER A 32 -0.65 12.98 -12.52
C SER A 32 0.25 14.11 -12.04
N ALA A 33 1.16 13.83 -11.10
CA ALA A 33 2.18 14.75 -10.62
C ALA A 33 3.35 14.84 -11.60
N SER A 34 4.06 15.97 -11.58
CA SER A 34 5.31 16.13 -12.34
C SER A 34 6.41 15.24 -11.75
N PRO A 35 7.31 14.68 -12.59
CA PRO A 35 8.36 13.80 -12.12
C PRO A 35 9.40 14.59 -11.30
N THR A 36 9.95 13.92 -10.30
CA THR A 36 10.97 14.53 -9.43
C THR A 36 12.37 14.39 -10.05
N ASP A 37 12.64 13.26 -10.69
CA ASP A 37 13.93 12.96 -11.36
C ASP A 37 13.71 11.80 -12.35
N PRO A 38 13.37 12.09 -13.61
CA PRO A 38 13.01 11.06 -14.58
C PRO A 38 14.25 10.54 -15.34
N ASP A 39 15.00 9.65 -14.74
CA ASP A 39 15.98 8.81 -15.46
C ASP A 39 15.37 7.49 -15.96
N TYR A 40 14.03 7.47 -16.15
CA TYR A 40 13.23 6.42 -16.76
C TYR A 40 12.16 7.05 -17.66
N GLU A 41 11.54 6.27 -18.54
CA GLU A 41 10.45 6.78 -19.38
C GLU A 41 9.27 7.19 -18.51
N PHE A 42 8.86 8.46 -18.60
CA PHE A 42 7.79 9.03 -17.77
C PHE A 42 6.74 9.75 -18.61
N HIS A 43 5.47 9.51 -18.28
CA HIS A 43 4.33 10.23 -18.86
C HIS A 43 3.50 10.85 -17.74
N GLN A 44 3.39 12.19 -17.77
CA GLN A 44 2.47 12.90 -16.87
C GLN A 44 1.04 12.75 -17.38
N ILE A 45 0.29 11.82 -16.80
CA ILE A 45 -1.05 11.46 -17.25
C ILE A 45 -1.91 10.97 -16.08
N ASP A 46 -3.19 11.33 -16.10
CA ASP A 46 -4.17 10.80 -15.16
C ASP A 46 -4.63 9.40 -15.60
N ILE A 47 -4.79 8.48 -14.66
CA ILE A 47 -5.27 7.12 -14.96
C ILE A 47 -6.68 7.08 -15.55
N ARG A 48 -7.44 8.17 -15.40
CA ARG A 48 -8.78 8.33 -15.99
C ARG A 48 -8.76 8.77 -17.45
N ASP A 49 -7.60 9.21 -17.95
CA ASP A 49 -7.47 9.64 -19.35
C ASP A 49 -7.71 8.44 -20.29
N PRO A 50 -8.72 8.52 -21.18
CA PRO A 50 -9.01 7.43 -22.10
C PRO A 50 -7.90 7.15 -23.10
N GLU A 51 -6.97 8.09 -23.29
CA GLU A 51 -5.84 7.96 -24.22
C GLU A 51 -4.60 7.30 -23.60
N ILE A 52 -4.65 6.97 -22.29
CA ILE A 52 -3.51 6.37 -21.56
C ILE A 52 -2.99 5.10 -22.26
N TYR A 53 -3.85 4.34 -22.94
CA TYR A 53 -3.46 3.13 -23.67
C TYR A 53 -2.41 3.41 -24.75
N LYS A 54 -2.31 4.63 -25.29
CA LYS A 54 -1.34 4.99 -26.34
C LYS A 54 0.10 4.91 -25.84
N PHE A 55 0.31 5.11 -24.55
CA PHE A 55 1.62 5.10 -23.91
C PHE A 55 1.99 3.73 -23.31
N ILE A 56 1.05 2.79 -23.31
CA ILE A 56 1.30 1.41 -22.88
C ILE A 56 1.86 0.64 -24.08
N PRO A 57 3.08 0.07 -24.02
CA PRO A 57 3.61 -0.75 -25.09
C PRO A 57 2.81 -2.05 -25.21
N ASN A 58 2.73 -2.58 -26.42
CA ASN A 58 2.15 -3.89 -26.65
C ASN A 58 2.98 -4.96 -25.92
N ASP A 59 2.31 -5.97 -25.39
CA ASP A 59 2.91 -7.13 -24.73
C ASP A 59 3.83 -6.78 -23.56
N ALA A 60 3.53 -5.68 -22.83
CA ALA A 60 4.23 -5.36 -21.58
C ALA A 60 4.15 -6.52 -20.60
N ASP A 61 5.24 -6.79 -19.89
CA ASP A 61 5.31 -7.95 -19.00
C ASP A 61 4.45 -7.76 -17.74
N VAL A 62 4.49 -6.54 -17.14
CA VAL A 62 3.76 -6.26 -15.90
C VAL A 62 3.23 -4.82 -15.92
N LEU A 63 1.97 -4.63 -15.52
CA LEU A 63 1.43 -3.33 -15.15
C LEU A 63 1.15 -3.32 -13.64
N ILE A 64 1.84 -2.43 -12.92
CA ILE A 64 1.72 -2.24 -11.47
C ILE A 64 0.87 -1.00 -11.23
N HIS A 65 -0.32 -1.20 -10.68
CA HIS A 65 -1.27 -0.12 -10.43
C HIS A 65 -1.22 0.35 -8.98
N LEU A 66 -0.42 1.42 -8.72
CA LEU A 66 -0.29 2.07 -7.41
C LEU A 66 -1.10 3.37 -7.32
N ALA A 67 -1.44 4.00 -8.45
CA ALA A 67 -2.18 5.26 -8.47
C ALA A 67 -3.56 5.13 -7.81
N ALA A 68 -3.83 5.98 -6.84
CA ALA A 68 -5.12 6.03 -6.15
C ALA A 68 -5.20 7.28 -5.25
N LEU A 69 -6.39 7.68 -4.86
CA LEU A 69 -6.60 8.38 -3.60
C LEU A 69 -6.39 7.34 -2.50
N SER A 70 -5.24 7.38 -1.81
CA SER A 70 -4.71 6.25 -1.04
C SER A 70 -4.97 6.32 0.46
N ARG A 71 -5.69 7.34 0.91
CA ARG A 71 -6.01 7.54 2.32
C ARG A 71 -7.51 7.61 2.53
N ASP A 72 -7.97 7.11 3.67
CA ASP A 72 -9.34 7.29 4.10
C ASP A 72 -9.72 8.78 4.15
N SER A 73 -8.83 9.65 4.66
CA SER A 73 -9.04 11.10 4.71
C SER A 73 -9.28 11.76 3.35
N ASP A 74 -8.66 11.23 2.29
CA ASP A 74 -8.79 11.80 0.94
C ASP A 74 -10.13 11.43 0.32
N CYS A 75 -10.69 10.28 0.68
CA CYS A 75 -11.96 9.75 0.21
C CYS A 75 -13.15 10.15 1.08
N LYS A 76 -12.94 10.37 2.37
CA LYS A 76 -13.99 10.60 3.36
C LYS A 76 -14.88 11.77 2.98
N LYS A 77 -16.18 11.52 2.90
CA LYS A 77 -17.22 12.47 2.44
C LYS A 77 -17.06 12.95 0.98
N LYS A 78 -16.24 12.25 0.19
CA LYS A 78 -16.02 12.52 -1.24
C LYS A 78 -16.19 11.26 -2.08
N PRO A 79 -17.34 10.56 -1.99
CA PRO A 79 -17.50 9.26 -2.65
C PRO A 79 -17.34 9.33 -4.17
N ILE A 80 -17.85 10.40 -4.81
CA ILE A 80 -17.76 10.56 -6.26
C ILE A 80 -16.30 10.65 -6.70
N GLU A 81 -15.50 11.54 -6.09
CA GLU A 81 -14.09 11.71 -6.44
C GLU A 81 -13.29 10.43 -6.16
N CYS A 82 -13.56 9.80 -5.00
CA CYS A 82 -12.91 8.55 -4.61
C CYS A 82 -13.18 7.42 -5.62
N PHE A 83 -14.42 7.23 -6.01
CA PHE A 83 -14.79 6.18 -6.96
C PHE A 83 -14.38 6.51 -8.39
N ASP A 84 -14.42 7.77 -8.79
CA ASP A 84 -13.95 8.20 -10.10
C ASP A 84 -12.46 7.88 -10.30
N VAL A 85 -11.63 8.23 -9.32
CA VAL A 85 -10.19 7.90 -9.39
C VAL A 85 -9.95 6.40 -9.17
N ASN A 86 -10.41 5.85 -8.05
CA ASN A 86 -9.99 4.50 -7.62
C ASN A 86 -10.70 3.38 -8.38
N VAL A 87 -11.95 3.58 -8.81
CA VAL A 87 -12.72 2.55 -9.50
C VAL A 87 -12.72 2.78 -11.01
N MET A 88 -13.14 3.97 -11.46
CA MET A 88 -13.20 4.25 -12.90
C MET A 88 -11.81 4.33 -13.52
N GLY A 89 -10.83 4.92 -12.83
CA GLY A 89 -9.42 4.90 -13.25
C GLY A 89 -8.88 3.48 -13.36
N THR A 90 -9.18 2.60 -12.38
CA THR A 90 -8.79 1.18 -12.46
C THR A 90 -9.44 0.47 -13.65
N LEU A 91 -10.73 0.70 -13.92
CA LEU A 91 -11.43 0.12 -15.08
C LEU A 91 -10.83 0.59 -16.41
N ASN A 92 -10.46 1.89 -16.50
CA ASN A 92 -9.78 2.42 -17.68
C ASN A 92 -8.42 1.76 -17.92
N LEU A 93 -7.65 1.51 -16.85
CA LEU A 93 -6.37 0.79 -16.94
C LEU A 93 -6.56 -0.68 -17.32
N ILE A 94 -7.57 -1.38 -16.78
CA ILE A 94 -7.90 -2.75 -17.16
C ILE A 94 -8.19 -2.82 -18.66
N LYS A 95 -9.05 -1.92 -19.17
CA LYS A 95 -9.36 -1.81 -20.61
C LYS A 95 -8.09 -1.57 -21.42
N SER A 96 -7.25 -0.64 -20.99
CA SER A 96 -6.01 -0.28 -21.68
C SER A 96 -5.01 -1.44 -21.70
N ALA A 97 -4.84 -2.14 -20.56
CA ALA A 97 -3.99 -3.31 -20.44
C ALA A 97 -4.47 -4.48 -21.32
N SER A 98 -5.80 -4.68 -21.41
CA SER A 98 -6.39 -5.69 -22.28
C SER A 98 -6.11 -5.42 -23.75
N VAL A 99 -6.32 -4.18 -24.23
CA VAL A 99 -6.05 -3.77 -25.63
C VAL A 99 -4.57 -3.95 -25.98
N LYS A 100 -3.66 -3.81 -25.02
CA LYS A 100 -2.21 -3.90 -25.20
C LYS A 100 -1.61 -5.27 -24.90
N ASN A 101 -2.43 -6.25 -24.58
CA ASN A 101 -2.03 -7.63 -24.22
C ASN A 101 -0.99 -7.65 -23.08
N VAL A 102 -1.16 -6.83 -22.06
CA VAL A 102 -0.33 -6.87 -20.86
C VAL A 102 -0.42 -8.26 -20.24
N LYS A 103 0.72 -8.86 -19.86
CA LYS A 103 0.77 -10.25 -19.41
C LYS A 103 0.35 -10.45 -17.96
N GLN A 104 0.63 -9.46 -17.08
CA GLN A 104 0.26 -9.49 -15.66
C GLN A 104 -0.19 -8.11 -15.20
N PHE A 105 -1.27 -8.06 -14.42
CA PHE A 105 -1.78 -6.87 -13.76
C PHE A 105 -1.65 -7.01 -12.24
N ILE A 106 -0.81 -6.17 -11.62
CA ILE A 106 -0.63 -6.14 -10.17
C ILE A 106 -1.36 -4.93 -9.60
N PHE A 107 -2.29 -5.17 -8.69
CA PHE A 107 -3.15 -4.16 -8.09
C PHE A 107 -2.80 -3.91 -6.62
N ALA A 108 -2.48 -2.66 -6.29
CA ALA A 108 -2.29 -2.22 -4.91
C ALA A 108 -3.65 -2.06 -4.22
N SER A 109 -4.02 -3.05 -3.43
CA SER A 109 -5.15 -3.02 -2.52
C SER A 109 -4.68 -2.71 -1.09
N SER A 110 -5.49 -2.95 -0.09
CA SER A 110 -5.23 -2.53 1.28
C SER A 110 -5.83 -3.51 2.30
N GLU A 111 -5.23 -3.59 3.49
CA GLU A 111 -5.85 -4.28 4.63
C GLU A 111 -7.19 -3.64 5.05
N TRP A 112 -7.47 -2.42 4.60
CA TRP A 112 -8.74 -1.75 4.89
C TRP A 112 -9.94 -2.41 4.22
N VAL A 113 -9.74 -3.27 3.22
CA VAL A 113 -10.82 -4.09 2.63
C VAL A 113 -11.37 -5.10 3.62
N TYR A 114 -10.60 -5.53 4.62
CA TYR A 114 -11.14 -6.29 5.74
C TYR A 114 -12.06 -5.39 6.57
N ASP A 115 -13.20 -5.93 6.93
CA ASP A 115 -14.15 -5.28 7.82
C ASP A 115 -13.62 -5.23 9.27
N LYS A 116 -14.50 -5.18 10.25
CA LYS A 116 -14.14 -5.15 11.66
C LYS A 116 -13.35 -6.41 12.08
N PHE A 117 -12.28 -6.22 12.83
CA PHE A 117 -11.58 -7.28 13.56
C PHE A 117 -12.16 -7.38 14.96
N ILE A 118 -12.52 -8.58 15.40
CA ILE A 118 -13.09 -8.85 16.72
C ILE A 118 -11.99 -9.49 17.58
N ASP A 119 -11.77 -8.97 18.79
CA ASP A 119 -10.83 -9.54 19.78
C ASP A 119 -9.44 -9.90 19.22
N SER A 120 -8.92 -9.07 18.31
CA SER A 120 -7.62 -9.29 17.64
C SER A 120 -7.55 -10.56 16.77
N GLU A 121 -8.69 -11.08 16.33
CA GLU A 121 -8.73 -12.22 15.41
C GLU A 121 -7.76 -12.02 14.23
N GLU A 122 -7.14 -13.09 13.75
CA GLU A 122 -6.36 -13.04 12.53
C GLU A 122 -7.29 -13.22 11.32
N LYS A 123 -7.19 -12.31 10.34
CA LYS A 123 -7.86 -12.44 9.04
C LYS A 123 -6.85 -12.74 7.95
N ASN A 124 -7.21 -13.64 7.07
CA ASN A 124 -6.43 -14.00 5.88
C ASN A 124 -7.22 -13.67 4.60
N GLU A 125 -6.66 -13.98 3.46
CA GLU A 125 -7.23 -13.65 2.15
C GLU A 125 -8.55 -14.38 1.85
N GLU A 126 -8.84 -15.47 2.58
CA GLU A 126 -10.07 -16.28 2.47
C GLU A 126 -11.15 -15.83 3.47
N SER A 127 -10.82 -14.91 4.38
CA SER A 127 -11.77 -14.41 5.38
C SER A 127 -12.94 -13.70 4.72
N ILE A 128 -14.16 -14.00 5.21
CA ILE A 128 -15.38 -13.35 4.73
C ILE A 128 -15.32 -11.85 5.08
N ILE A 129 -15.64 -11.03 4.11
CA ILE A 129 -15.72 -9.57 4.24
C ILE A 129 -17.22 -9.19 4.25
N ASN A 130 -17.70 -8.67 5.38
CA ASN A 130 -19.07 -8.16 5.46
C ASN A 130 -19.12 -6.69 5.07
N ILE A 131 -19.72 -6.38 3.91
CA ILE A 131 -19.83 -5.03 3.37
C ILE A 131 -20.61 -4.10 4.31
N GLU A 132 -21.57 -4.58 5.07
CA GLU A 132 -22.34 -3.78 6.03
C GLU A 132 -21.46 -3.17 7.14
N ASN A 133 -20.29 -3.74 7.41
CA ASN A 133 -19.34 -3.25 8.40
C ASN A 133 -18.31 -2.27 7.84
N HIS A 134 -18.44 -1.86 6.56
CA HIS A 134 -17.55 -0.89 5.95
C HIS A 134 -18.08 0.53 6.09
N PHE A 135 -17.26 1.42 6.67
CA PHE A 135 -17.56 2.84 6.87
C PHE A 135 -16.53 3.76 6.18
N SER A 136 -15.80 3.23 5.21
CA SER A 136 -14.74 3.93 4.49
C SER A 136 -14.98 3.83 2.99
N GLU A 137 -15.16 4.98 2.34
CA GLU A 137 -15.25 5.08 0.88
C GLU A 137 -13.99 4.53 0.21
N TYR A 138 -12.81 4.78 0.82
CA TYR A 138 -11.54 4.22 0.36
C TYR A 138 -11.55 2.68 0.35
N ALA A 139 -11.93 2.06 1.47
CA ALA A 139 -11.99 0.60 1.56
C ALA A 139 -12.98 0.01 0.55
N LEU A 140 -14.16 0.61 0.41
CA LEU A 140 -15.16 0.18 -0.56
C LEU A 140 -14.65 0.33 -2.00
N SER A 141 -13.96 1.42 -2.34
CA SER A 141 -13.39 1.61 -3.68
C SER A 141 -12.37 0.52 -4.03
N LYS A 142 -11.51 0.12 -3.07
CA LYS A 142 -10.57 -0.97 -3.26
C LYS A 142 -11.27 -2.32 -3.43
N LEU A 143 -12.27 -2.61 -2.58
CA LEU A 143 -13.03 -3.86 -2.66
C LEU A 143 -13.81 -4.00 -3.98
N VAL A 144 -14.42 -2.92 -4.47
CA VAL A 144 -15.08 -2.88 -5.78
C VAL A 144 -14.07 -3.12 -6.90
N SER A 145 -12.87 -2.54 -6.82
CA SER A 145 -11.82 -2.75 -7.82
C SER A 145 -11.29 -4.19 -7.81
N GLU A 146 -11.10 -4.81 -6.63
CA GLU A 146 -10.77 -6.25 -6.52
C GLU A 146 -11.84 -7.12 -7.19
N SER A 147 -13.13 -6.81 -6.95
CA SER A 147 -14.25 -7.54 -7.53
C SER A 147 -14.30 -7.40 -9.07
N ASN A 148 -14.06 -6.19 -9.59
CA ASN A 148 -13.97 -5.93 -11.04
C ASN A 148 -12.80 -6.72 -11.67
N LEU A 149 -11.63 -6.73 -11.04
CA LEU A 149 -10.49 -7.51 -11.53
C LEU A 149 -10.78 -9.01 -11.56
N ARG A 150 -11.51 -9.55 -10.57
CA ARG A 150 -11.96 -10.93 -10.57
C ARG A 150 -12.87 -11.21 -11.75
N GLN A 151 -13.86 -10.33 -12.02
CA GLN A 151 -14.77 -10.50 -13.16
C GLN A 151 -14.03 -10.46 -14.49
N GLN A 152 -13.11 -9.50 -14.65
CA GLN A 152 -12.31 -9.38 -15.88
C GLN A 152 -11.42 -10.60 -16.09
N TYR A 153 -10.77 -11.11 -15.04
CA TYR A 153 -10.01 -12.35 -15.10
C TYR A 153 -10.87 -13.54 -15.58
N ASN A 154 -12.08 -13.69 -15.04
CA ASN A 154 -13.02 -14.74 -15.47
C ASN A 154 -13.46 -14.59 -16.94
N HIS A 155 -13.36 -13.39 -17.50
CA HIS A 155 -13.65 -13.10 -18.91
C HIS A 155 -12.40 -13.16 -19.81
N GLY A 156 -11.29 -13.72 -19.33
CA GLY A 156 -10.09 -13.94 -20.12
C GLY A 156 -9.07 -12.78 -20.10
N PHE A 157 -9.16 -11.88 -19.10
CA PHE A 157 -8.11 -10.90 -18.85
C PHE A 157 -6.80 -11.60 -18.41
N CYS A 158 -5.69 -10.89 -18.44
CA CYS A 158 -4.37 -11.44 -18.10
C CYS A 158 -4.27 -11.98 -16.66
N ASP A 159 -3.10 -12.51 -16.29
CA ASP A 159 -2.81 -12.88 -14.90
C ASP A 159 -2.99 -11.67 -13.96
N VAL A 160 -3.66 -11.88 -12.82
CA VAL A 160 -3.97 -10.81 -11.85
C VAL A 160 -3.39 -11.15 -10.49
N THR A 161 -2.66 -10.20 -9.92
CA THR A 161 -2.19 -10.28 -8.53
C THR A 161 -2.67 -9.06 -7.75
N ILE A 162 -3.51 -9.30 -6.75
CA ILE A 162 -3.99 -8.28 -5.82
C ILE A 162 -3.14 -8.34 -4.56
N LEU A 163 -2.48 -7.24 -4.22
CA LEU A 163 -1.64 -7.11 -3.05
C LEU A 163 -2.34 -6.22 -2.03
N ARG A 164 -2.84 -6.81 -0.94
CA ARG A 164 -3.44 -6.09 0.19
C ARG A 164 -2.34 -5.64 1.13
N PHE A 165 -1.98 -4.37 1.06
CA PHE A 165 -0.94 -3.80 1.90
C PHE A 165 -1.42 -3.52 3.32
N GLY A 166 -0.57 -3.85 4.32
CA GLY A 166 -0.69 -3.36 5.68
C GLY A 166 -0.41 -1.86 5.79
N ILE A 167 -0.33 -1.34 7.02
CA ILE A 167 0.04 0.06 7.23
C ILE A 167 1.52 0.24 6.93
N ILE A 168 1.79 0.97 5.86
CA ILE A 168 3.14 1.21 5.34
C ILE A 168 3.76 2.41 6.04
N TYR A 169 5.02 2.27 6.45
CA TYR A 169 5.84 3.36 6.96
C TYR A 169 7.22 3.35 6.31
N GLY A 170 7.97 4.45 6.47
CA GLY A 170 9.33 4.56 5.95
C GLY A 170 9.76 5.99 5.70
N PRO A 171 11.00 6.19 5.20
CA PRO A 171 11.59 7.51 4.98
C PRO A 171 10.79 8.37 4.00
N ARG A 172 10.17 9.45 4.50
CA ARG A 172 9.43 10.44 3.67
C ARG A 172 9.23 11.76 4.42
N LYS A 173 9.12 12.86 3.69
CA LYS A 173 9.02 14.21 4.28
C LYS A 173 7.61 14.56 4.79
N PHE A 174 6.56 13.96 4.23
CA PHE A 174 5.17 14.29 4.58
C PHE A 174 4.25 13.10 4.29
N ASN A 175 2.98 13.25 4.61
CA ASN A 175 1.98 12.19 4.46
C ASN A 175 2.25 10.99 5.37
N TRP A 176 2.70 11.25 6.57
CA TRP A 176 3.14 10.25 7.54
C TRP A 176 2.02 9.30 7.98
N SER A 177 2.39 8.05 8.24
CA SER A 177 1.59 7.12 9.01
C SER A 177 1.73 7.42 10.52
N ALA A 178 1.07 6.60 11.34
CA ALA A 178 1.23 6.73 12.80
C ALA A 178 2.69 6.55 13.25
N VAL A 179 3.47 5.71 12.56
CA VAL A 179 4.87 5.41 12.92
C VAL A 179 5.74 6.65 12.80
N GLU A 180 5.78 7.28 11.62
CA GLU A 180 6.58 8.48 11.39
C GLU A 180 6.08 9.66 12.25
N SER A 181 4.75 9.79 12.38
CA SER A 181 4.15 10.87 13.17
C SER A 181 4.54 10.77 14.65
N ILE A 182 4.45 9.57 15.25
CA ILE A 182 4.83 9.34 16.64
C ILE A 182 6.34 9.56 16.82
N PHE A 183 7.17 9.01 15.93
CA PHE A 183 8.63 9.16 16.01
C PHE A 183 9.03 10.64 15.97
N SER A 184 8.44 11.42 15.05
CA SER A 184 8.65 12.87 14.97
C SER A 184 8.18 13.60 16.22
N GLN A 185 7.01 13.25 16.77
CA GLN A 185 6.51 13.87 17.99
C GLN A 185 7.43 13.56 19.19
N VAL A 186 7.89 12.32 19.35
CA VAL A 186 8.84 11.94 20.41
C VAL A 186 10.13 12.75 20.27
N LYS A 187 10.64 12.94 19.04
CA LYS A 187 11.85 13.75 18.78
C LYS A 187 11.67 15.21 19.21
N ASN A 188 10.54 15.81 18.84
CA ASN A 188 10.37 17.28 18.88
C ASN A 188 9.55 17.79 20.08
N GLN A 189 8.85 16.94 20.84
CA GLN A 189 7.96 17.33 21.91
C GLN A 189 8.34 16.64 23.23
N ASN A 190 7.93 17.22 24.37
CA ASN A 190 8.13 16.64 25.70
C ASN A 190 6.87 15.89 26.19
N GLN A 191 5.74 16.09 25.51
CA GLN A 191 4.47 15.41 25.76
C GLN A 191 3.77 15.14 24.47
N ILE A 192 3.17 13.94 24.34
CA ILE A 192 2.31 13.57 23.20
C ILE A 192 0.99 13.02 23.69
N THR A 193 -0.05 13.09 22.84
CA THR A 193 -1.35 12.48 23.12
C THR A 193 -1.67 11.49 22.01
N VAL A 194 -2.03 10.25 22.40
CA VAL A 194 -2.48 9.20 21.48
C VAL A 194 -3.89 8.74 21.87
N GLY A 195 -4.58 8.02 20.99
CA GLY A 195 -5.90 7.48 21.27
C GLY A 195 -5.84 6.46 22.41
N SER A 196 -5.42 5.24 22.09
CA SER A 196 -5.12 4.18 23.05
C SER A 196 -3.75 3.58 22.77
N LEU A 197 -2.92 3.45 23.78
CA LEU A 197 -1.61 2.81 23.69
C LEU A 197 -1.67 1.35 23.22
N LYS A 198 -2.81 0.69 23.42
CA LYS A 198 -3.08 -0.71 23.02
C LYS A 198 -3.52 -0.84 21.56
N THR A 199 -3.79 0.27 20.86
CA THR A 199 -4.09 0.23 19.42
C THR A 199 -2.91 -0.37 18.68
N GLY A 200 -3.16 -1.40 17.85
CA GLY A 200 -2.09 -2.19 17.22
C GLY A 200 -2.34 -2.48 15.75
N ARG A 201 -1.25 -2.60 14.99
CA ARG A 201 -1.22 -2.92 13.55
C ARG A 201 -0.04 -3.82 13.23
N ARG A 202 -0.13 -4.53 12.11
CA ARG A 202 1.03 -5.17 11.48
C ARG A 202 1.69 -4.15 10.54
N PHE A 203 2.50 -3.25 11.08
CA PHE A 203 3.23 -2.25 10.29
C PHE A 203 4.27 -2.92 9.42
N VAL A 204 4.48 -2.37 8.22
CA VAL A 204 5.43 -2.89 7.25
C VAL A 204 6.24 -1.75 6.63
N HIS A 205 7.55 -1.94 6.48
CA HIS A 205 8.42 -0.94 5.88
C HIS A 205 8.21 -0.88 4.35
N VAL A 206 8.33 0.31 3.76
CA VAL A 206 8.10 0.51 2.33
C VAL A 206 9.00 -0.36 1.45
N SER A 207 10.26 -0.56 1.82
CA SER A 207 11.20 -1.41 1.06
C SER A 207 10.81 -2.89 1.10
N ASP A 208 10.15 -3.36 2.17
CA ASP A 208 9.59 -4.71 2.20
C ASP A 208 8.35 -4.83 1.28
N ILE A 209 7.52 -3.79 1.21
CA ILE A 209 6.38 -3.76 0.27
C ILE A 209 6.88 -3.84 -1.17
N THR A 210 7.86 -3.01 -1.55
CA THR A 210 8.38 -3.00 -2.93
C THR A 210 9.03 -4.32 -3.30
N ARG A 211 9.75 -4.96 -2.37
CA ARG A 211 10.26 -6.32 -2.55
C ARG A 211 9.12 -7.33 -2.77
N GLY A 212 8.04 -7.25 -2.00
CA GLY A 212 6.87 -8.13 -2.18
C GLY A 212 6.16 -7.92 -3.53
N ILE A 213 6.14 -6.69 -4.05
CA ILE A 213 5.66 -6.42 -5.41
C ILE A 213 6.56 -7.13 -6.43
N VAL A 214 7.88 -7.01 -6.31
CA VAL A 214 8.84 -7.65 -7.23
C VAL A 214 8.78 -9.18 -7.12
N ASP A 215 8.70 -9.72 -5.91
CA ASP A 215 8.60 -11.17 -5.67
C ASP A 215 7.30 -11.77 -6.26
N SER A 216 6.29 -10.93 -6.55
CA SER A 216 5.03 -11.35 -7.16
C SER A 216 5.04 -11.36 -8.71
N PHE A 217 6.13 -10.96 -9.35
CA PHE A 217 6.23 -10.98 -10.81
C PHE A 217 6.14 -12.41 -11.37
N GLY A 218 5.39 -12.55 -12.44
CA GLY A 218 5.22 -13.82 -13.14
C GLY A 218 4.27 -14.82 -12.47
N LEU A 219 3.62 -14.46 -11.36
CA LEU A 219 2.55 -15.28 -10.78
C LEU A 219 1.42 -15.47 -11.78
N LYS A 220 1.03 -16.74 -11.95
CA LYS A 220 -0.04 -17.13 -12.87
C LYS A 220 -1.39 -17.17 -12.18
N GLY A 221 -2.43 -16.89 -12.96
CA GLY A 221 -3.81 -16.98 -12.50
C GLY A 221 -4.26 -15.73 -11.73
N PHE A 222 -5.22 -15.92 -10.85
CA PHE A 222 -5.77 -14.87 -10.00
C PHE A 222 -5.34 -15.07 -8.55
N ASN A 223 -4.55 -14.15 -8.04
CA ASN A 223 -3.98 -14.22 -6.69
C ASN A 223 -4.40 -13.01 -5.85
N ILE A 224 -4.74 -13.25 -4.58
CA ILE A 224 -4.87 -12.21 -3.56
C ILE A 224 -3.85 -12.56 -2.47
N ILE A 225 -3.01 -11.60 -2.07
CA ILE A 225 -1.91 -11.79 -1.13
C ILE A 225 -1.81 -10.58 -0.20
N ASN A 226 -1.75 -10.83 1.10
CA ASN A 226 -1.47 -9.79 2.09
C ASN A 226 0.04 -9.55 2.21
N LEU A 227 0.46 -8.30 2.09
CA LEU A 227 1.82 -7.86 2.42
C LEU A 227 1.78 -7.00 3.69
N THR A 228 2.00 -7.64 4.84
CA THR A 228 1.87 -7.02 6.17
C THR A 228 3.03 -7.42 7.07
N GLY A 229 3.20 -6.72 8.20
CA GLY A 229 4.23 -7.06 9.18
C GLY A 229 4.03 -8.46 9.80
N ASN A 230 5.10 -9.03 10.37
CA ASN A 230 5.06 -10.37 10.98
C ASN A 230 4.27 -10.42 12.30
N GLN A 231 4.18 -9.29 13.01
CA GLN A 231 3.54 -9.23 14.31
C GLN A 231 2.79 -7.91 14.51
N ILE A 232 1.84 -7.94 15.45
CA ILE A 232 1.15 -6.73 15.87
C ILE A 232 2.11 -5.90 16.70
N MET A 233 2.27 -4.62 16.30
CA MET A 233 2.98 -3.61 17.07
C MET A 233 1.97 -2.56 17.54
N THR A 234 2.00 -2.24 18.82
CA THR A 234 1.11 -1.25 19.43
C THR A 234 1.69 0.16 19.34
N LEU A 235 0.84 1.17 19.55
CA LEU A 235 1.35 2.56 19.67
C LEU A 235 2.33 2.68 20.83
N LYS A 236 2.14 1.89 21.90
CA LYS A 236 3.09 1.82 23.03
C LYS A 236 4.48 1.35 22.54
N ASP A 237 4.52 0.27 21.76
CA ASP A 237 5.80 -0.29 21.25
C ASP A 237 6.54 0.73 20.38
N ILE A 238 5.82 1.47 19.51
CA ILE A 238 6.41 2.53 18.68
C ILE A 238 7.00 3.63 19.57
N ILE A 239 6.25 4.09 20.60
CA ILE A 239 6.71 5.15 21.50
C ILE A 239 7.93 4.70 22.28
N ASP A 240 7.90 3.50 22.87
CA ASP A 240 8.98 2.99 23.69
C ASP A 240 10.28 2.83 22.88
N LEU A 241 10.18 2.26 21.68
CA LEU A 241 11.33 2.16 20.78
C LEU A 241 11.83 3.54 20.31
N SER A 242 10.92 4.47 20.03
CA SER A 242 11.29 5.85 19.65
C SER A 242 12.04 6.55 20.77
N GLN A 243 11.58 6.42 22.02
CA GLN A 243 12.27 6.97 23.20
C GLN A 243 13.67 6.35 23.37
N GLN A 244 13.78 5.05 23.17
CA GLN A 244 15.06 4.32 23.26
C GLN A 244 16.05 4.80 22.19
N ILE A 245 15.63 4.85 20.92
CA ILE A 245 16.48 5.28 19.77
C ILE A 245 16.95 6.72 19.94
N LEU A 246 16.03 7.61 20.37
CA LEU A 246 16.31 9.04 20.51
C LEU A 246 16.93 9.40 21.85
N ASN A 247 17.14 8.43 22.74
CA ASN A 247 17.62 8.62 24.12
C ASN A 247 16.83 9.75 24.84
N LYS A 248 15.51 9.75 24.70
CA LYS A 248 14.63 10.80 25.20
C LYS A 248 13.40 10.22 25.87
N LYS A 249 13.06 10.72 27.07
CA LYS A 249 11.81 10.39 27.76
C LYS A 249 10.81 11.52 27.59
N ILE A 250 9.56 11.17 27.32
CA ILE A 250 8.46 12.09 27.16
C ILE A 250 7.26 11.67 28.02
N GLN A 251 6.36 12.60 28.28
CA GLN A 251 5.06 12.28 28.87
C GLN A 251 4.11 11.80 27.78
N VAL A 252 3.38 10.70 28.06
CA VAL A 252 2.39 10.15 27.12
C VAL A 252 1.02 10.19 27.78
N LEU A 253 0.05 10.78 27.09
CA LEU A 253 -1.36 10.84 27.49
C LEU A 253 -2.20 10.01 26.54
N GLU A 254 -3.21 9.36 27.07
CA GLU A 254 -4.24 8.65 26.27
C GLU A 254 -5.55 9.44 26.29
N SER A 255 -6.09 9.75 25.10
CA SER A 255 -7.38 10.45 24.99
C SER A 255 -8.57 9.49 25.06
N ASN A 256 -8.40 8.25 24.62
CA ASN A 256 -9.44 7.24 24.55
C ASN A 256 -8.88 5.84 24.87
N PRO A 257 -8.42 5.57 26.11
CA PRO A 257 -7.73 4.33 26.45
C PRO A 257 -8.56 3.06 26.22
N GLU A 258 -9.89 3.16 26.33
CA GLU A 258 -10.83 2.04 26.14
C GLU A 258 -11.17 1.78 24.67
N GLN A 259 -10.86 2.70 23.75
CA GLN A 259 -11.09 2.51 22.32
C GLN A 259 -9.90 1.78 21.66
N ILE A 260 -9.76 0.50 22.01
CA ILE A 260 -8.70 -0.34 21.44
C ILE A 260 -9.12 -0.75 20.03
N ASN A 261 -8.23 -0.53 19.05
CA ASN A 261 -8.43 -0.96 17.69
C ASN A 261 -7.21 -1.74 17.21
N ILE A 262 -7.38 -3.05 17.03
CA ILE A 262 -6.34 -3.95 16.53
C ILE A 262 -6.77 -4.47 15.17
N ARG A 263 -5.85 -4.43 14.18
CA ARG A 263 -6.02 -5.06 12.88
C ARG A 263 -4.88 -6.04 12.68
N ASN A 264 -5.24 -7.29 12.38
CA ASN A 264 -4.33 -8.42 12.39
C ASN A 264 -4.45 -9.24 11.08
N PRO A 265 -4.14 -8.66 9.91
CA PRO A 265 -4.13 -9.43 8.67
C PRO A 265 -2.90 -10.33 8.58
N SER A 266 -3.11 -11.62 8.28
CA SER A 266 -2.04 -12.61 8.13
C SER A 266 -1.24 -12.40 6.85
N ASN A 267 0.09 -12.60 6.90
CA ASN A 267 0.98 -12.62 5.74
C ASN A 267 1.44 -14.06 5.38
N PHE A 268 0.82 -15.05 5.97
CA PHE A 268 1.23 -16.46 5.80
C PHE A 268 1.22 -16.90 4.33
N LYS A 269 0.22 -16.48 3.56
CA LYS A 269 0.08 -16.79 2.13
C LYS A 269 1.22 -16.18 1.29
N ALA A 270 1.67 -14.97 1.61
CA ALA A 270 2.84 -14.35 0.96
C ALA A 270 4.08 -15.24 1.12
N LYS A 271 4.33 -15.72 2.33
CA LYS A 271 5.46 -16.63 2.60
C LYS A 271 5.36 -17.93 1.80
N GLN A 272 4.17 -18.52 1.69
CA GLN A 272 3.96 -19.79 0.98
C GLN A 272 4.07 -19.64 -0.54
N ILE A 273 3.50 -18.57 -1.13
CA ILE A 273 3.35 -18.46 -2.59
C ILE A 273 4.55 -17.77 -3.23
N ILE A 274 5.08 -16.71 -2.60
CA ILE A 274 6.16 -15.90 -3.17
C ILE A 274 7.44 -15.90 -2.32
N GLY A 275 7.49 -16.69 -1.25
CA GLY A 275 8.65 -16.74 -0.34
C GLY A 275 8.90 -15.43 0.41
N TRP A 276 7.92 -14.52 0.42
CA TRP A 276 8.07 -13.20 1.00
C TRP A 276 7.71 -13.16 2.49
N GLU A 277 8.56 -12.49 3.24
CA GLU A 277 8.29 -12.03 4.61
C GLU A 277 9.02 -10.70 4.85
N PRO A 278 8.50 -9.79 5.69
CA PRO A 278 9.17 -8.54 5.99
C PRO A 278 10.52 -8.82 6.68
N LYS A 279 11.57 -8.11 6.23
CA LYS A 279 12.95 -8.24 6.74
C LYS A 279 13.35 -7.09 7.64
N ILE A 280 12.67 -5.93 7.52
CA ILE A 280 12.97 -4.74 8.29
C ILE A 280 12.11 -4.75 9.55
N ASP A 281 12.74 -4.91 10.70
CA ASP A 281 12.07 -4.80 11.99
C ASP A 281 11.72 -3.33 12.34
N LEU A 282 10.86 -3.14 13.33
CA LEU A 282 10.39 -1.80 13.68
C LEU A 282 11.54 -0.89 14.15
N LYS A 283 12.54 -1.44 14.85
CA LYS A 283 13.69 -0.65 15.33
C LYS A 283 14.51 -0.12 14.18
N SER A 284 14.94 -0.98 13.28
CA SER A 284 15.69 -0.61 12.06
C SER A 284 14.91 0.35 11.19
N GLY A 285 13.60 0.12 11.05
CA GLY A 285 12.71 1.00 10.31
C GLY A 285 12.61 2.39 10.94
N LEU A 286 12.49 2.51 12.27
CA LEU A 286 12.49 3.80 12.97
C LEU A 286 13.83 4.53 12.84
N GLU A 287 14.96 3.81 12.94
CA GLU A 287 16.30 4.38 12.74
C GLU A 287 16.45 4.99 11.35
N SER A 288 15.84 4.41 10.32
CA SER A 288 15.83 4.94 8.95
C SER A 288 15.11 6.29 8.82
N LEU A 289 14.22 6.63 9.78
CA LEU A 289 13.45 7.89 9.76
C LEU A 289 14.26 9.09 10.28
N ILE A 290 15.36 8.88 11.01
CA ILE A 290 16.12 9.94 11.68
C ILE A 290 16.43 11.15 10.79
N PRO A 291 16.84 10.98 9.50
CA PRO A 291 17.12 12.10 8.60
C PRO A 291 15.89 12.87 8.10
N TYR A 292 14.68 12.32 8.29
CA TYR A 292 13.44 12.80 7.67
C TYR A 292 12.46 13.46 8.65
N VAL A 293 12.70 13.36 9.96
CA VAL A 293 11.80 13.83 11.04
C VAL A 293 12.49 14.75 12.02
#